data_9717f15baa70585e5f5533b6da155309
#
_entry.id   9717f15baa70585e5f5533b6da155309
#
_cell.length_a   1.000
_cell.length_b   1.000
_cell.length_c   1.000
_cell.angle_alpha   90.00
_cell.angle_beta   90.00
_cell.angle_gamma   90.00
#
_symmetry.space_group_name_H-M   'P 1'
#
loop_
_entity.id
_entity.type
_entity.pdbx_description
1 polymer ?
#
loop_
_entity_poly.entity_id
_entity_poly.type
_entity_poly.pdbx_seq_one_letter_code
_entity_poly.pdbx_strand_id
1 'polypeptide(L)'
;EHKEEHEPKTAANLLFTTRTCPNCKIAKALLEKAGIAYENIYANENEDMAKAYDIVTAPTLVVPDGDGVRRLKGVSEIRKYIESL
;
A
#
# COMPACT_ATOMS: atom_id res chain seq x y z
N GLU A 1 -5.65 22.89 2.44
CA GLU A 1 -5.39 22.48 2.48
C GLU A 1 -4.80 22.02 2.56
N HIS A 2 -4.73 21.99 2.71
CA HIS A 2 -4.20 21.33 2.79
C HIS A 2 -3.54 20.69 2.72
N LYS A 3 -3.44 20.83 2.55
CA LYS A 3 -2.81 20.06 2.48
C LYS A 3 -2.06 19.55 2.73
N GLU A 4 -1.92 19.51 2.94
CA GLU A 4 -1.33 18.85 3.25
C GLU A 4 -0.92 18.17 3.56
N GLU A 5 -0.93 18.23 3.73
CA GLU A 5 -0.65 17.47 4.03
C GLU A 5 -0.38 16.60 4.24
N HIS A 6 -0.32 16.54 4.38
CA HIS A 6 -0.04 15.48 4.50
C HIS A 6 0.47 14.79 5.01
N GLU A 7 0.51 14.66 5.48
CA GLU A 7 1.01 13.88 6.01
C GLU A 7 0.70 13.16 6.38
N PRO A 8 0.53 13.07 6.44
CA PRO A 8 0.37 12.18 6.74
C PRO A 8 0.13 11.53 6.99
N LYS A 9 -0.25 11.40 6.77
CA LYS A 9 -0.32 10.67 7.11
C LYS A 9 -0.30 9.63 7.25
N THR A 10 -0.47 9.69 7.17
CA THR A 10 0.12 8.56 7.84
C THR A 10 -0.88 7.62 8.45
N ALA A 11 -2.09 8.04 8.58
CA ALA A 11 -3.16 7.15 8.98
C ALA A 11 -3.66 6.31 7.82
N ALA A 12 -3.28 6.66 6.60
CA ALA A 12 -3.74 5.97 5.42
C ALA A 12 -2.84 4.79 5.07
N ASN A 13 -3.45 3.77 4.46
CA ASN A 13 -2.70 2.65 3.92
C ASN A 13 -2.04 3.07 2.60
N LEU A 14 -0.84 2.57 2.34
CA LEU A 14 -0.12 2.88 1.12
C LEU A 14 0.03 1.62 0.30
N LEU A 15 -0.41 1.65 -0.95
CA LEU A 15 -0.25 0.50 -1.84
C LEU A 15 0.80 0.82 -2.88
N PHE A 16 1.96 0.15 -2.77
CA PHE A 16 3.06 0.34 -3.71
C PHE A 16 2.85 -0.58 -4.90
N THR A 17 2.78 0.00 -6.09
CA THR A 17 2.50 -0.73 -7.32
C THR A 17 3.48 -0.32 -8.40
N THR A 18 3.38 -0.96 -9.56
CA THR A 18 4.03 -0.49 -10.77
C THR A 18 2.98 -0.44 -11.88
N ARG A 19 3.29 0.30 -12.95
CA ARG A 19 2.30 0.50 -14.01
C ARG A 19 2.05 -0.76 -14.82
N THR A 20 3.01 -1.68 -14.82
CA THR A 20 2.93 -2.88 -15.63
C THR A 20 2.64 -4.14 -14.81
N CYS A 21 2.22 -3.99 -13.59
CA CYS A 21 2.00 -5.11 -12.68
C CYS A 21 0.54 -5.59 -12.74
N PRO A 22 0.27 -6.76 -13.32
CA PRO A 22 -1.11 -7.26 -13.35
C PRO A 22 -1.64 -7.59 -11.95
N ASN A 23 -0.78 -8.07 -11.05
CA ASN A 23 -1.21 -8.38 -9.69
C ASN A 23 -1.60 -7.13 -8.90
N CYS A 24 -1.07 -5.98 -9.29
CA CYS A 24 -1.44 -4.73 -8.62
C CYS A 24 -2.90 -4.39 -8.85
N LYS A 25 -3.42 -4.72 -10.03
CA LYS A 25 -4.84 -4.51 -10.31
C LYS A 25 -5.70 -5.39 -9.40
N ILE A 26 -5.27 -6.61 -9.18
CA ILE A 26 -5.98 -7.54 -8.30
C ILE A 26 -5.97 -7.00 -6.88
N ALA A 27 -4.82 -6.53 -6.42
CA ALA A 27 -4.72 -5.98 -5.06
C ALA A 27 -5.64 -4.77 -4.89
N LYS A 28 -5.66 -3.87 -5.88
CA LYS A 28 -6.55 -2.71 -5.81
C LYS A 28 -8.01 -3.13 -5.72
N ALA A 29 -8.40 -4.10 -6.54
CA ALA A 29 -9.78 -4.59 -6.53
C ALA A 29 -10.14 -5.19 -5.18
N LEU A 30 -9.23 -5.97 -4.59
CA LEU A 30 -9.47 -6.56 -3.28
C LEU A 30 -9.69 -5.50 -2.21
N LEU A 31 -8.85 -4.47 -2.21
CA LEU A 31 -8.95 -3.41 -1.22
C LEU A 31 -10.24 -2.61 -1.39
N GLU A 32 -10.59 -2.30 -2.63
CA GLU A 32 -11.81 -1.54 -2.92
C GLU A 32 -13.05 -2.33 -2.56
N LYS A 33 -13.05 -3.62 -2.85
CA LYS A 33 -14.17 -4.49 -2.51
C LYS A 33 -14.35 -4.61 -1.01
N ALA A 34 -13.25 -4.60 -0.27
CA ALA A 34 -13.28 -4.69 1.19
C ALA A 34 -13.59 -3.36 1.85
N GLY A 35 -13.65 -2.27 1.08
CA GLY A 35 -13.91 -0.95 1.63
C GLY A 35 -12.72 -0.35 2.35
N ILE A 36 -11.52 -0.80 2.03
CA ILE A 36 -10.29 -0.33 2.67
C ILE A 36 -9.72 0.83 1.86
N ALA A 37 -9.58 1.99 2.50
CA ALA A 37 -8.99 3.14 1.85
C ALA A 37 -7.48 2.94 1.72
N TYR A 38 -6.92 3.39 0.59
CA TYR A 38 -5.49 3.30 0.37
C TYR A 38 -5.07 4.38 -0.61
N GLU A 39 -3.78 4.71 -0.59
CA GLU A 39 -3.20 5.60 -1.58
C GLU A 39 -2.28 4.78 -2.48
N ASN A 40 -2.49 4.88 -3.79
CA ASN A 40 -1.66 4.16 -4.76
C ASN A 40 -0.37 4.93 -5.02
N ILE A 41 0.76 4.27 -4.84
CA ILE A 41 2.08 4.87 -5.06
C ILE A 41 2.85 3.99 -6.02
N TYR A 42 3.29 4.59 -7.15
CA TYR A 42 4.09 3.85 -8.11
C TYR A 42 5.54 3.80 -7.60
N ALA A 43 5.95 2.62 -7.15
CA ALA A 43 7.25 2.45 -6.52
C ALA A 43 8.41 2.86 -7.42
N ASN A 44 8.31 2.56 -8.72
CA ASN A 44 9.36 2.91 -9.65
C ASN A 44 9.41 4.40 -9.99
N GLU A 45 8.40 5.16 -9.57
CA GLU A 45 8.35 6.61 -9.77
C GLU A 45 8.54 7.35 -8.46
N ASN A 46 8.60 6.63 -7.34
CA ASN A 46 8.78 7.19 -6.01
C ASN A 46 9.81 6.37 -5.24
N GLU A 47 11.01 6.29 -5.82
CA GLU A 47 12.05 5.40 -5.29
C GLU A 47 12.45 5.74 -3.86
N ASP A 48 12.45 7.02 -3.50
CA ASP A 48 12.78 7.41 -2.14
C ASP A 48 11.80 6.84 -1.13
N MET A 49 10.51 6.89 -1.45
CA MET A 49 9.50 6.31 -0.58
C MET A 49 9.61 4.80 -0.53
N ALA A 50 9.87 4.17 -1.68
CA ALA A 50 10.01 2.73 -1.73
C ALA A 50 11.17 2.28 -0.87
N LYS A 51 12.29 3.02 -0.88
CA LYS A 51 13.43 2.71 -0.03
C LYS A 51 13.10 2.93 1.44
N ALA A 52 12.39 4.01 1.74
CA ALA A 52 12.05 4.33 3.13
C ALA A 52 11.19 3.23 3.76
N TYR A 53 10.32 2.61 2.97
CA TYR A 53 9.46 1.53 3.46
C TYR A 53 9.99 0.14 3.12
N ASP A 54 11.21 0.07 2.57
CA ASP A 54 11.85 -1.22 2.26
C ASP A 54 11.01 -2.04 1.29
N ILE A 55 10.51 -1.39 0.25
CA ILE A 55 9.66 -2.03 -0.74
C ILE A 55 10.53 -2.70 -1.80
N VAL A 56 10.43 -4.02 -1.92
CA VAL A 56 11.23 -4.79 -2.86
C VAL A 56 10.39 -5.52 -3.89
N THR A 57 9.08 -5.47 -3.76
CA THR A 57 8.20 -6.14 -4.70
C THR A 57 6.91 -5.33 -4.83
N ALA A 58 6.12 -5.65 -5.85
CA ALA A 58 4.81 -5.04 -6.05
C ALA A 58 3.81 -6.15 -6.37
N PRO A 59 2.59 -6.06 -5.89
CA PRO A 59 2.09 -5.02 -5.01
C PRO A 59 2.52 -5.24 -3.56
N THR A 60 2.73 -4.16 -2.83
CA THR A 60 2.99 -4.24 -1.38
C THR A 60 2.11 -3.21 -0.70
N LEU A 61 1.31 -3.67 0.24
CA LEU A 61 0.45 -2.78 1.02
C LEU A 61 1.14 -2.50 2.35
N VAL A 62 1.31 -1.21 2.64
CA VAL A 62 1.89 -0.75 3.90
C VAL A 62 0.75 -0.25 4.77
N VAL A 63 0.57 -0.86 5.94
CA VAL A 63 -0.49 -0.44 6.87
C VAL A 63 0.14 -0.02 8.18
N PRO A 64 -0.42 1.00 8.84
CA PRO A 64 0.07 1.40 10.16
C PRO A 64 -0.12 0.26 11.17
N ASP A 65 0.86 0.06 12.04
CA ASP A 65 0.80 -1.01 13.03
C ASP A 65 1.50 -0.53 14.29
N GLY A 66 0.75 0.10 15.18
CA GLY A 66 1.33 0.66 16.39
C GLY A 66 2.30 1.79 16.05
N ASP A 67 3.53 1.67 16.50
CA ASP A 67 4.56 2.68 16.26
C ASP A 67 5.28 2.49 14.92
N GLY A 68 4.97 1.41 14.21
CA GLY A 68 5.63 1.12 12.96
C GLY A 68 4.63 0.85 11.86
N VAL A 69 5.08 0.07 10.88
CA VAL A 69 4.23 -0.29 9.75
C VAL A 69 4.35 -1.79 9.50
N ARG A 70 3.29 -2.35 8.95
CA ARG A 70 3.27 -3.74 8.52
C ARG A 70 3.25 -3.76 7.00
N ARG A 71 4.10 -4.57 6.41
CA ARG A 71 4.19 -4.68 4.95
C ARG A 71 3.59 -6.01 4.52
N LEU A 72 2.61 -5.93 3.63
CA LEU A 72 1.92 -7.11 3.09
C LEU A 72 2.38 -7.26 1.65
N LYS A 73 3.23 -8.23 1.41
CA LYS A 73 3.89 -8.40 0.12
C LYS A 73 3.09 -9.34 -0.76
N GLY A 74 2.59 -8.82 -1.85
CA GLY A 74 1.87 -9.61 -2.83
C GLY A 74 0.40 -9.80 -2.50
N VAL A 75 -0.33 -10.31 -3.50
CA VAL A 75 -1.79 -10.47 -3.40
C VAL A 75 -2.17 -11.43 -2.27
N SER A 76 -1.40 -12.51 -2.09
CA SER A 76 -1.73 -13.49 -1.07
C SER A 76 -1.75 -12.89 0.33
N GLU A 77 -0.74 -12.11 0.66
CA GLU A 77 -0.66 -11.51 1.99
C GLU A 77 -1.73 -10.44 2.17
N ILE A 78 -1.98 -9.66 1.12
CA ILE A 78 -3.03 -8.65 1.16
C ILE A 78 -4.38 -9.31 1.38
N ARG A 79 -4.65 -10.42 0.68
CA ARG A 79 -5.89 -11.15 0.84
C ARG A 79 -6.05 -11.68 2.27
N LYS A 80 -4.99 -12.26 2.82
CA LYS A 80 -5.04 -12.77 4.18
C LYS A 80 -5.33 -11.68 5.19
N TYR A 81 -4.73 -10.52 4.98
CA TYR A 81 -4.98 -9.38 5.84
C TYR A 81 -6.46 -8.97 5.81
N ILE A 82 -7.03 -8.89 4.61
CA ILE A 82 -8.43 -8.54 4.43
C ILE A 82 -9.34 -9.56 5.12
N GLU A 83 -9.02 -10.84 4.97
CA GLU A 83 -9.83 -11.91 5.55
C GLU A 83 -9.75 -11.94 7.07
N SER A 84 -8.72 -11.33 7.65
CA SER A 84 -8.56 -11.31 9.09
C SER A 84 -9.23 -10.11 9.75
N LEU A 85 -9.79 -9.21 8.97
CA LEU A 85 -10.44 -8.01 9.51
C LEU A 85 -11.82 -8.28 10.13
#